data_9ea5c0e51783d47a425d2f674e341a66
#
_entry.id   9ea5c0e51783d47a425d2f674e341a66
#
_cell.length_a   1.000
_cell.length_b   1.000
_cell.length_c   1.000
_cell.angle_alpha   90.00
_cell.angle_beta   90.00
_cell.angle_gamma   90.00
#
_symmetry.space_group_name_H-M   'P 1'
#
loop_
_entity.id
_entity.type
_entity.pdbx_description
1 polymer ?
#
loop_
_entity_poly.entity_id
_entity_poly.type
_entity_poly.pdbx_seq_one_letter_code
_entity_poly.pdbx_strand_id
1 'polypeptide(L)'
;MKALYFNGKSLEYLEDYEKPVRGEDEALIKILYAGICNTDREIMKGYRPDFKGVLGHEFVGEVIESNDKALLGRIVVGEINRGCGHCKYCLRGEENHCINRKVLGINGHDGVFTQFITWRNDLLHVVEDNLDPKKALFTEPLAAAIEICEREDIKPTSRVLLIGDGRLSFMIGQVIALTGADLTVLGKHQNKLDNFKSFANVIMDTDETFEIVIDATGSPSGIETALKLVENRGTIIVKSTYTENIEIDLSEIVVRELSIKGSRCGPFKPALNLLKKGYVEFPDVEFFELKDYEKAFSSKSFKVGFKLWED
;
A
#
# COMPACT_ATOMS: atom_id res chain seq x y z
N MET A 1 12.37 12.15 -21.08
CA MET A 1 11.26 12.47 -20.16
C MET A 1 11.76 12.73 -18.75
N LYS A 2 10.99 13.48 -17.93
CA LYS A 2 11.35 13.74 -16.54
C LYS A 2 11.16 12.48 -15.67
N ALA A 3 12.10 12.19 -14.76
CA ALA A 3 12.05 11.06 -13.84
C ALA A 3 12.84 11.30 -12.56
N LEU A 4 12.47 10.60 -11.46
CA LEU A 4 13.29 10.48 -10.25
C LEU A 4 13.94 9.09 -10.23
N TYR A 5 15.22 9.05 -10.49
CA TYR A 5 16.00 7.82 -10.58
C TYR A 5 16.78 7.58 -9.28
N PHE A 6 16.67 6.39 -8.74
CA PHE A 6 17.48 5.94 -7.61
C PHE A 6 18.68 5.13 -8.11
N ASN A 7 19.88 5.63 -7.90
CA ASN A 7 21.13 5.01 -8.37
C ASN A 7 21.67 3.92 -7.42
N GLY A 8 20.93 3.59 -6.35
CA GLY A 8 21.35 2.67 -5.28
C GLY A 8 21.96 3.38 -4.06
N LYS A 9 22.11 4.72 -4.10
CA LYS A 9 22.65 5.54 -3.00
C LYS A 9 21.84 6.81 -2.79
N SER A 10 21.48 7.51 -3.86
CA SER A 10 20.76 8.77 -3.86
C SER A 10 19.64 8.79 -4.90
N LEU A 11 18.67 9.63 -4.67
CA LEU A 11 17.62 9.92 -5.64
C LEU A 11 18.06 11.13 -6.47
N GLU A 12 17.89 11.04 -7.79
CA GLU A 12 18.32 12.03 -8.77
C GLU A 12 17.15 12.44 -9.67
N TYR A 13 16.96 13.73 -9.87
CA TYR A 13 16.01 14.25 -10.85
C TYR A 13 16.68 14.32 -12.23
N LEU A 14 16.07 13.64 -13.20
CA LEU A 14 16.55 13.58 -14.59
C LEU A 14 15.49 14.21 -15.51
N GLU A 15 15.93 15.00 -16.50
CA GLU A 15 15.04 15.60 -17.50
C GLU A 15 14.98 14.82 -18.81
N ASP A 16 16.00 14.02 -19.08
CA ASP A 16 16.25 13.29 -20.34
C ASP A 16 16.18 11.76 -20.19
N TYR A 17 15.48 11.26 -19.15
CA TYR A 17 15.28 9.82 -18.99
C TYR A 17 14.58 9.22 -20.22
N GLU A 18 14.98 8.02 -20.62
CA GLU A 18 14.44 7.36 -21.80
C GLU A 18 12.94 7.05 -21.64
N LYS A 19 12.12 7.39 -22.65
CA LYS A 19 10.71 7.03 -22.65
C LYS A 19 10.56 5.54 -22.96
N PRO A 20 9.80 4.77 -22.15
CA PRO A 20 9.67 3.34 -22.37
C PRO A 20 8.88 3.04 -23.65
N VAL A 21 9.23 1.92 -24.29
CA VAL A 21 8.50 1.35 -25.42
C VAL A 21 7.67 0.18 -24.92
N ARG A 22 6.37 0.20 -25.18
CA ARG A 22 5.46 -0.84 -24.69
C ARG A 22 5.65 -2.17 -25.43
N GLY A 23 5.43 -3.28 -24.71
CA GLY A 23 5.23 -4.60 -25.28
C GLY A 23 3.81 -4.79 -25.87
N GLU A 24 3.55 -5.94 -26.46
CA GLU A 24 2.27 -6.24 -27.12
C GLU A 24 1.09 -6.32 -26.13
N ASP A 25 1.32 -6.88 -24.96
CA ASP A 25 0.36 -7.03 -23.85
C ASP A 25 0.36 -5.85 -22.86
N GLU A 26 1.09 -4.79 -23.18
CA GLU A 26 1.25 -3.63 -22.31
C GLU A 26 0.52 -2.39 -22.85
N ALA A 27 0.17 -1.50 -21.94
CA ALA A 27 -0.21 -0.12 -22.22
C ALA A 27 0.97 0.82 -21.99
N LEU A 28 1.07 1.89 -22.77
CA LEU A 28 1.86 3.07 -22.44
C LEU A 28 0.96 4.04 -21.67
N ILE A 29 1.36 4.39 -20.47
CA ILE A 29 0.57 5.17 -19.53
C ILE A 29 1.26 6.49 -19.27
N LYS A 30 0.55 7.59 -19.47
CA LYS A 30 0.93 8.93 -19.05
C LYS A 30 0.54 9.09 -17.58
N ILE A 31 1.53 9.17 -16.69
CA ILE A 31 1.29 9.33 -15.25
C ILE A 31 0.79 10.75 -14.97
N LEU A 32 -0.37 10.86 -14.35
CA LEU A 32 -0.95 12.12 -13.92
C LEU A 32 -0.52 12.45 -12.48
N TYR A 33 -0.69 11.49 -11.59
CA TYR A 33 -0.37 11.59 -10.17
C TYR A 33 0.39 10.35 -9.72
N ALA A 34 1.41 10.54 -8.88
CA ALA A 34 2.17 9.46 -8.26
C ALA A 34 2.29 9.69 -6.75
N GLY A 35 1.96 8.69 -5.94
CA GLY A 35 1.98 8.77 -4.47
C GLY A 35 3.29 8.31 -3.87
N ILE A 36 3.78 9.01 -2.84
CA ILE A 36 4.92 8.58 -2.04
C ILE A 36 4.45 7.63 -0.95
N CYS A 37 5.02 6.42 -0.93
CA CYS A 37 4.85 5.41 0.10
C CYS A 37 6.04 5.38 1.07
N ASN A 38 5.85 4.79 2.25
CA ASN A 38 6.98 4.54 3.15
C ASN A 38 7.98 3.53 2.55
N THR A 39 7.52 2.60 1.74
CA THR A 39 8.39 1.64 1.03
C THR A 39 9.44 2.34 0.17
N ASP A 40 9.11 3.47 -0.48
CA ASP A 40 10.08 4.24 -1.26
C ASP A 40 11.21 4.77 -0.36
N ARG A 41 10.86 5.25 0.85
CA ARG A 41 11.82 5.70 1.86
C ARG A 41 12.70 4.56 2.37
N GLU A 42 12.12 3.38 2.60
CA GLU A 42 12.85 2.19 3.06
C GLU A 42 13.79 1.65 1.99
N ILE A 43 13.43 1.72 0.71
CA ILE A 43 14.34 1.38 -0.41
C ILE A 43 15.55 2.30 -0.40
N MET A 44 15.36 3.60 -0.22
CA MET A 44 16.45 4.57 -0.11
C MET A 44 17.37 4.31 1.10
N LYS A 45 16.87 3.64 2.14
CA LYS A 45 17.64 3.20 3.33
C LYS A 45 18.27 1.81 3.17
N GLY A 46 18.09 1.13 2.03
CA GLY A 46 18.70 -0.17 1.74
C GLY A 46 17.78 -1.38 1.92
N TYR A 47 16.48 -1.23 2.07
CA TYR A 47 15.53 -2.36 2.12
C TYR A 47 15.62 -3.26 0.88
N ARG A 48 15.98 -2.69 -0.29
CA ARG A 48 16.25 -3.42 -1.53
C ARG A 48 17.60 -2.98 -2.08
N PRO A 49 18.72 -3.53 -1.56
CA PRO A 49 20.06 -3.04 -1.87
C PRO A 49 20.44 -3.19 -3.34
N ASP A 50 19.83 -4.15 -4.04
CA ASP A 50 20.09 -4.40 -5.47
C ASP A 50 19.23 -3.55 -6.40
N PHE A 51 18.26 -2.79 -5.88
CA PHE A 51 17.36 -1.98 -6.72
C PHE A 51 18.06 -0.70 -7.18
N LYS A 52 18.01 -0.48 -8.49
CA LYS A 52 18.35 0.77 -9.17
C LYS A 52 17.30 1.00 -10.23
N GLY A 53 16.77 2.21 -10.35
CA GLY A 53 15.69 2.54 -11.27
C GLY A 53 14.80 3.67 -10.75
N VAL A 54 13.73 3.95 -11.44
CA VAL A 54 12.71 4.91 -11.01
C VAL A 54 11.92 4.31 -9.86
N LEU A 55 11.76 5.08 -8.76
CA LEU A 55 10.93 4.69 -7.61
C LEU A 55 9.43 4.96 -7.85
N GLY A 56 8.60 4.59 -6.88
CA GLY A 56 7.16 4.84 -6.85
C GLY A 56 6.34 3.69 -7.42
N HIS A 57 5.21 3.42 -6.77
CA HIS A 57 4.34 2.29 -7.13
C HIS A 57 2.84 2.59 -6.93
N GLU A 58 2.50 3.79 -6.49
CA GLU A 58 1.12 4.26 -6.36
C GLU A 58 0.88 5.34 -7.41
N PHE A 59 -0.06 5.13 -8.34
CA PHE A 59 -0.27 6.06 -9.43
C PHE A 59 -1.71 6.15 -9.92
N VAL A 60 -1.98 7.26 -10.59
CA VAL A 60 -3.12 7.46 -11.47
C VAL A 60 -2.57 7.98 -12.79
N GLY A 61 -2.95 7.36 -13.89
CA GLY A 61 -2.46 7.72 -15.22
C GLY A 61 -3.51 7.57 -16.30
N GLU A 62 -3.22 8.12 -17.47
CA GLU A 62 -4.02 8.00 -18.69
C GLU A 62 -3.35 7.01 -19.65
N VAL A 63 -4.09 6.04 -20.15
CA VAL A 63 -3.60 5.11 -21.18
C VAL A 63 -3.55 5.82 -22.52
N ILE A 64 -2.35 6.07 -23.04
CA ILE A 64 -2.16 6.78 -24.31
C ILE A 64 -1.90 5.84 -25.49
N GLU A 65 -1.42 4.61 -25.23
CA GLU A 65 -1.27 3.57 -26.25
C GLU A 65 -1.60 2.21 -25.63
N SER A 66 -2.40 1.41 -26.29
CA SER A 66 -2.71 0.02 -25.93
C SER A 66 -3.30 -0.74 -27.11
N ASN A 67 -3.08 -2.06 -27.17
CA ASN A 67 -3.81 -2.95 -28.07
C ASN A 67 -5.21 -3.27 -27.52
N ASP A 68 -5.43 -3.10 -26.23
CA ASP A 68 -6.76 -3.16 -25.63
C ASP A 68 -7.49 -1.82 -25.81
N LYS A 69 -8.42 -1.79 -26.76
CA LYS A 69 -9.20 -0.59 -27.09
C LYS A 69 -10.09 -0.11 -25.93
N ALA A 70 -10.43 -0.98 -24.98
CA ALA A 70 -11.25 -0.60 -23.82
C ALA A 70 -10.49 0.26 -22.83
N LEU A 71 -9.16 0.18 -22.86
CA LEU A 71 -8.28 0.96 -21.98
C LEU A 71 -7.86 2.31 -22.60
N LEU A 72 -7.85 2.42 -23.93
CA LEU A 72 -7.31 3.60 -24.61
C LEU A 72 -8.05 4.88 -24.22
N GLY A 73 -7.31 5.89 -23.79
CA GLY A 73 -7.83 7.18 -23.31
C GLY A 73 -8.48 7.12 -21.92
N ARG A 74 -8.46 5.96 -21.23
CA ARG A 74 -9.04 5.81 -19.89
C ARG A 74 -8.05 6.21 -18.80
N ILE A 75 -8.60 6.77 -17.73
CA ILE A 75 -7.85 6.97 -16.49
C ILE A 75 -7.78 5.64 -15.75
N VAL A 76 -6.58 5.27 -15.32
CA VAL A 76 -6.31 3.96 -14.69
C VAL A 76 -5.44 4.09 -13.45
N VAL A 77 -5.57 3.09 -12.58
CA VAL A 77 -4.61 2.71 -11.54
C VAL A 77 -4.11 1.31 -11.85
N GLY A 78 -3.01 0.84 -11.26
CA GLY A 78 -2.46 -0.47 -11.60
C GLY A 78 -1.94 -1.26 -10.42
N GLU A 79 -2.22 -2.58 -10.43
CA GLU A 79 -1.63 -3.52 -9.47
C GLU A 79 -0.12 -3.57 -9.66
N ILE A 80 0.60 -3.60 -8.56
CA ILE A 80 2.06 -3.40 -8.58
C ILE A 80 2.87 -4.66 -8.88
N ASN A 81 2.26 -5.84 -8.76
CA ASN A 81 2.95 -7.12 -8.94
C ASN A 81 2.63 -7.74 -10.31
N ARG A 82 3.66 -7.89 -11.14
CA ARG A 82 3.58 -8.58 -12.42
C ARG A 82 4.20 -9.97 -12.29
N GLY A 83 3.38 -11.02 -12.38
CA GLY A 83 3.81 -12.40 -12.38
C GLY A 83 4.44 -12.84 -13.69
N CYS A 84 5.07 -14.03 -13.69
CA CYS A 84 5.67 -14.62 -14.89
C CYS A 84 4.64 -15.35 -15.80
N GLY A 85 3.40 -15.51 -15.34
CA GLY A 85 2.30 -16.15 -16.08
C GLY A 85 2.29 -17.67 -16.07
N HIS A 86 3.37 -18.35 -15.69
CA HIS A 86 3.48 -19.82 -15.85
C HIS A 86 3.89 -20.60 -14.60
N CYS A 87 4.28 -19.94 -13.50
CA CYS A 87 4.57 -20.67 -12.26
C CYS A 87 3.29 -21.06 -11.51
N LYS A 88 3.41 -21.97 -10.55
CA LYS A 88 2.28 -22.48 -9.77
C LYS A 88 1.42 -21.38 -9.11
N TYR A 89 2.02 -20.27 -8.73
CA TYR A 89 1.30 -19.14 -8.14
C TYR A 89 0.51 -18.38 -9.20
N CYS A 90 1.14 -18.04 -10.34
CA CYS A 90 0.44 -17.35 -11.43
C CYS A 90 -0.73 -18.15 -11.97
N LEU A 91 -0.58 -19.49 -12.12
CA LEU A 91 -1.66 -20.38 -12.58
C LEU A 91 -2.86 -20.47 -11.62
N ARG A 92 -2.69 -20.00 -10.36
CA ARG A 92 -3.75 -19.89 -9.36
C ARG A 92 -4.30 -18.47 -9.21
N GLY A 93 -3.83 -17.50 -10.01
CA GLY A 93 -4.17 -16.08 -9.84
C GLY A 93 -3.47 -15.39 -8.67
N GLU A 94 -2.41 -15.99 -8.12
CA GLU A 94 -1.63 -15.49 -6.99
C GLU A 94 -0.34 -14.82 -7.48
N GLU A 95 -0.41 -13.89 -8.45
CA GLU A 95 0.77 -13.28 -9.07
C GLU A 95 1.65 -12.50 -8.08
N ASN A 96 1.07 -11.95 -7.04
CA ASN A 96 1.78 -11.31 -5.93
C ASN A 96 2.74 -12.26 -5.18
N HIS A 97 2.56 -13.58 -5.33
CA HIS A 97 3.46 -14.62 -4.79
C HIS A 97 4.36 -15.27 -5.84
N CYS A 98 4.35 -14.78 -7.08
CA CYS A 98 5.21 -15.29 -8.14
C CYS A 98 6.69 -15.21 -7.74
N ILE A 99 7.43 -16.31 -7.94
CA ILE A 99 8.87 -16.39 -7.60
C ILE A 99 9.74 -15.48 -8.49
N ASN A 100 9.28 -15.20 -9.71
CA ASN A 100 9.95 -14.33 -10.68
C ASN A 100 9.18 -13.01 -10.89
N ARG A 101 8.43 -12.56 -9.88
CA ARG A 101 7.63 -11.34 -10.03
C ARG A 101 8.51 -10.11 -10.22
N LYS A 102 8.07 -9.23 -11.11
CA LYS A 102 8.50 -7.84 -11.16
C LYS A 102 7.54 -7.00 -10.32
N VAL A 103 8.08 -6.03 -9.61
CA VAL A 103 7.27 -5.14 -8.77
C VAL A 103 7.58 -3.70 -9.15
N LEU A 104 6.57 -2.98 -9.56
CA LEU A 104 6.64 -1.61 -10.04
C LEU A 104 7.38 -0.72 -9.03
N GLY A 105 8.51 -0.11 -9.43
CA GLY A 105 9.32 0.78 -8.60
C GLY A 105 9.99 0.14 -7.37
N ILE A 106 10.00 -1.21 -7.28
CA ILE A 106 10.53 -1.92 -6.10
C ILE A 106 11.47 -3.06 -6.50
N ASN A 107 11.17 -3.78 -7.57
CA ASN A 107 11.96 -4.94 -7.98
C ASN A 107 11.84 -5.23 -9.48
N GLY A 108 12.95 -5.09 -10.20
CA GLY A 108 13.07 -5.52 -11.60
C GLY A 108 12.19 -4.76 -12.60
N HIS A 109 11.64 -3.61 -12.21
CA HIS A 109 10.90 -2.70 -13.09
C HIS A 109 10.95 -1.28 -12.54
N ASP A 110 11.05 -0.29 -13.44
CA ASP A 110 10.93 1.12 -13.09
C ASP A 110 9.54 1.44 -12.55
N GLY A 111 9.49 2.40 -11.65
CA GLY A 111 8.27 2.88 -10.99
C GLY A 111 7.65 4.10 -11.66
N VAL A 112 6.81 4.78 -10.89
CA VAL A 112 5.89 5.81 -11.39
C VAL A 112 6.33 7.25 -11.10
N PHE A 113 7.49 7.48 -10.49
CA PHE A 113 8.02 8.83 -10.34
C PHE A 113 8.66 9.30 -11.65
N THR A 114 7.87 9.21 -12.73
CA THR A 114 8.24 9.58 -14.10
C THR A 114 6.98 9.93 -14.91
N GLN A 115 7.16 10.57 -16.05
CA GLN A 115 6.06 11.01 -16.89
C GLN A 115 5.33 9.87 -17.61
N PHE A 116 6.02 8.77 -17.94
CA PHE A 116 5.44 7.62 -18.66
C PHE A 116 5.99 6.32 -18.13
N ILE A 117 5.12 5.30 -18.06
CA ILE A 117 5.50 3.90 -17.81
C ILE A 117 4.84 2.98 -18.84
N THR A 118 5.35 1.78 -18.98
CA THR A 118 4.61 0.66 -19.58
C THR A 118 4.19 -0.31 -18.51
N TRP A 119 2.96 -0.83 -18.61
CA TRP A 119 2.48 -1.84 -17.69
C TRP A 119 1.48 -2.78 -18.37
N ARG A 120 1.38 -4.02 -17.89
CA ARG A 120 0.52 -5.05 -18.49
C ARG A 120 -0.96 -4.67 -18.37
N ASN A 121 -1.71 -4.82 -19.48
CA ASN A 121 -3.09 -4.36 -19.60
C ASN A 121 -4.03 -4.93 -18.54
N ASP A 122 -3.89 -6.22 -18.22
CA ASP A 122 -4.75 -6.94 -17.27
C ASP A 122 -4.49 -6.59 -15.79
N LEU A 123 -3.41 -5.87 -15.50
CA LEU A 123 -3.10 -5.30 -14.18
C LEU A 123 -3.65 -3.88 -14.00
N LEU A 124 -4.29 -3.31 -15.04
CA LEU A 124 -4.85 -1.97 -15.01
C LEU A 124 -6.34 -2.00 -14.64
N HIS A 125 -6.73 -1.09 -13.78
CA HIS A 125 -8.12 -0.89 -13.37
C HIS A 125 -8.57 0.51 -13.76
N VAL A 126 -9.67 0.59 -14.52
CA VAL A 126 -10.23 1.87 -14.95
C VAL A 126 -10.80 2.61 -13.74
N VAL A 127 -10.44 3.88 -13.61
CA VAL A 127 -11.06 4.82 -12.69
C VAL A 127 -12.32 5.36 -13.36
N GLU A 128 -13.47 5.16 -12.73
CA GLU A 128 -14.73 5.63 -13.28
C GLU A 128 -14.84 7.17 -13.18
N ASP A 129 -15.57 7.79 -14.11
CA ASP A 129 -15.65 9.25 -14.27
C ASP A 129 -16.18 10.00 -13.04
N ASN A 130 -16.92 9.31 -12.16
CA ASN A 130 -17.45 9.87 -10.91
C ASN A 130 -16.50 9.76 -9.70
N LEU A 131 -15.30 9.21 -9.88
CA LEU A 131 -14.25 9.19 -8.87
C LEU A 131 -13.14 10.18 -9.25
N ASP A 132 -12.89 11.15 -8.36
CA ASP A 132 -11.77 12.08 -8.53
C ASP A 132 -10.44 11.30 -8.67
N PRO A 133 -9.69 11.50 -9.75
CA PRO A 133 -8.37 10.88 -9.95
C PRO A 133 -7.41 11.07 -8.77
N LYS A 134 -7.46 12.21 -8.08
CA LYS A 134 -6.63 12.45 -6.89
C LYS A 134 -6.99 11.51 -5.74
N LYS A 135 -8.29 11.20 -5.57
CA LYS A 135 -8.74 10.20 -4.60
C LYS A 135 -8.39 8.77 -5.03
N ALA A 136 -8.40 8.49 -6.33
CA ALA A 136 -7.99 7.18 -6.85
C ALA A 136 -6.52 6.83 -6.56
N LEU A 137 -5.67 7.81 -6.23
CA LEU A 137 -4.29 7.58 -5.79
C LEU A 137 -4.20 6.75 -4.50
N PHE A 138 -5.26 6.70 -3.70
CA PHE A 138 -5.32 5.86 -2.51
C PHE A 138 -5.64 4.38 -2.80
N THR A 139 -5.88 3.99 -4.06
CA THR A 139 -6.32 2.62 -4.39
C THR A 139 -5.31 1.57 -3.94
N GLU A 140 -4.02 1.75 -4.23
CA GLU A 140 -2.99 0.77 -3.85
C GLU A 140 -2.90 0.56 -2.33
N PRO A 141 -2.67 1.62 -1.51
CA PRO A 141 -2.57 1.42 -0.06
C PRO A 141 -3.92 1.00 0.59
N LEU A 142 -5.06 1.39 0.03
CA LEU A 142 -6.37 0.93 0.48
C LEU A 142 -6.59 -0.56 0.14
N ALA A 143 -6.18 -1.01 -1.05
CA ALA A 143 -6.19 -2.43 -1.40
C ALA A 143 -5.35 -3.24 -0.41
N ALA A 144 -4.17 -2.72 -0.04
CA ALA A 144 -3.35 -3.34 0.99
C ALA A 144 -4.07 -3.41 2.35
N ALA A 145 -4.89 -2.44 2.72
CA ALA A 145 -5.70 -2.50 3.94
C ALA A 145 -6.82 -3.55 3.84
N ILE A 146 -7.50 -3.64 2.70
CA ILE A 146 -8.56 -4.63 2.43
C ILE A 146 -8.05 -6.06 2.51
N GLU A 147 -6.80 -6.32 2.12
CA GLU A 147 -6.20 -7.66 2.18
C GLU A 147 -6.29 -8.31 3.58
N ILE A 148 -6.42 -7.53 4.63
CA ILE A 148 -6.63 -8.03 5.98
C ILE A 148 -7.92 -8.84 6.06
N CYS A 149 -9.02 -8.33 5.48
CA CYS A 149 -10.30 -9.01 5.44
C CYS A 149 -10.33 -10.20 4.47
N GLU A 150 -9.45 -10.23 3.47
CA GLU A 150 -9.26 -11.41 2.62
C GLU A 150 -8.47 -12.53 3.34
N ARG A 151 -7.70 -12.18 4.35
CA ARG A 151 -6.87 -13.14 5.12
C ARG A 151 -7.53 -13.61 6.41
N GLU A 152 -8.46 -12.84 6.96
CA GLU A 152 -9.15 -13.12 8.22
C GLU A 152 -10.63 -12.77 8.11
N ASP A 153 -11.49 -13.70 8.57
CA ASP A 153 -12.93 -13.49 8.63
C ASP A 153 -13.31 -12.63 9.85
N ILE A 154 -13.25 -11.31 9.66
CA ILE A 154 -13.57 -10.35 10.71
C ILE A 154 -15.09 -10.10 10.74
N LYS A 155 -15.72 -10.53 11.82
CA LYS A 155 -17.18 -10.48 12.00
C LYS A 155 -17.60 -9.28 12.84
N PRO A 156 -18.89 -8.87 12.77
CA PRO A 156 -19.43 -7.81 13.64
C PRO A 156 -19.29 -8.13 15.14
N THR A 157 -19.09 -9.39 15.50
CA THR A 157 -18.88 -9.83 16.90
C THR A 157 -17.43 -9.90 17.29
N SER A 158 -16.48 -9.71 16.35
CA SER A 158 -15.05 -9.82 16.64
C SER A 158 -14.54 -8.60 17.41
N ARG A 159 -13.70 -8.84 18.42
CA ARG A 159 -12.95 -7.81 19.14
C ARG A 159 -11.58 -7.65 18.48
N VAL A 160 -11.37 -6.49 17.85
CA VAL A 160 -10.19 -6.22 17.04
C VAL A 160 -9.35 -5.10 17.65
N LEU A 161 -8.07 -5.37 17.86
CA LEU A 161 -7.07 -4.35 18.21
C LEU A 161 -6.21 -4.02 16.98
N LEU A 162 -6.18 -2.75 16.60
CA LEU A 162 -5.24 -2.22 15.61
C LEU A 162 -4.12 -1.47 16.33
N ILE A 163 -2.89 -1.95 16.24
CA ILE A 163 -1.71 -1.31 16.82
C ILE A 163 -1.04 -0.41 15.78
N GLY A 164 -0.98 0.88 16.08
CA GLY A 164 -0.39 1.92 15.25
C GLY A 164 -1.36 3.06 14.94
N ASP A 165 -0.81 4.28 14.87
CA ASP A 165 -1.55 5.53 14.59
C ASP A 165 -1.11 6.19 13.28
N GLY A 166 -0.53 5.38 12.37
CA GLY A 166 0.00 5.83 11.09
C GLY A 166 -1.05 5.90 9.97
N ARG A 167 -0.60 6.35 8.79
CA ARG A 167 -1.45 6.47 7.59
C ARG A 167 -2.09 5.15 7.15
N LEU A 168 -1.30 4.06 7.13
CA LEU A 168 -1.83 2.74 6.77
C LEU A 168 -2.80 2.23 7.84
N SER A 169 -2.51 2.45 9.11
CA SER A 169 -3.42 2.12 10.21
C SER A 169 -4.76 2.84 10.07
N PHE A 170 -4.75 4.11 9.66
CA PHE A 170 -5.98 4.86 9.42
C PHE A 170 -6.85 4.25 8.31
N MET A 171 -6.23 3.80 7.22
CA MET A 171 -6.93 3.09 6.13
C MET A 171 -7.46 1.72 6.60
N ILE A 172 -6.63 0.96 7.33
CA ILE A 172 -7.02 -0.32 7.94
C ILE A 172 -8.20 -0.13 8.89
N GLY A 173 -8.14 0.88 9.76
CA GLY A 173 -9.21 1.16 10.73
C GLY A 173 -10.54 1.41 10.05
N GLN A 174 -10.57 2.23 8.98
CA GLN A 174 -11.80 2.46 8.23
C GLN A 174 -12.35 1.17 7.56
N VAL A 175 -11.47 0.36 6.97
CA VAL A 175 -11.87 -0.92 6.36
C VAL A 175 -12.44 -1.88 7.40
N ILE A 176 -11.80 -2.01 8.56
CA ILE A 176 -12.27 -2.89 9.65
C ILE A 176 -13.61 -2.36 10.22
N ALA A 177 -13.76 -1.05 10.38
CA ALA A 177 -15.02 -0.47 10.86
C ALA A 177 -16.21 -0.81 9.95
N LEU A 178 -16.00 -0.96 8.64
CA LEU A 178 -17.06 -1.39 7.71
C LEU A 178 -17.56 -2.82 7.95
N THR A 179 -16.81 -3.66 8.63
CA THR A 179 -17.26 -5.01 9.03
C THR A 179 -18.25 -5.00 10.19
N GLY A 180 -18.33 -3.89 10.92
CA GLY A 180 -19.12 -3.77 12.15
C GLY A 180 -18.45 -4.34 13.39
N ALA A 181 -17.19 -4.78 13.31
CA ALA A 181 -16.43 -5.31 14.44
C ALA A 181 -16.20 -4.25 15.54
N ASP A 182 -16.01 -4.71 16.78
CA ASP A 182 -15.60 -3.86 17.90
C ASP A 182 -14.11 -3.52 17.76
N LEU A 183 -13.84 -2.37 17.14
CA LEU A 183 -12.50 -1.92 16.80
C LEU A 183 -11.95 -0.98 17.86
N THR A 184 -10.80 -1.35 18.41
CA THR A 184 -9.98 -0.49 19.26
C THR A 184 -8.65 -0.19 18.56
N VAL A 185 -8.19 1.06 18.60
CA VAL A 185 -6.91 1.51 18.02
C VAL A 185 -5.97 1.92 19.14
N LEU A 186 -4.84 1.24 19.24
CA LEU A 186 -3.76 1.54 20.17
C LEU A 186 -2.67 2.35 19.46
N GLY A 187 -2.41 3.55 19.94
CA GLY A 187 -1.41 4.45 19.35
C GLY A 187 -0.62 5.23 20.38
N LYS A 188 0.45 5.89 19.92
CA LYS A 188 1.37 6.66 20.79
C LYS A 188 1.11 8.17 20.77
N HIS A 189 0.36 8.68 19.77
CA HIS A 189 0.20 10.11 19.54
C HIS A 189 -1.28 10.48 19.58
N GLN A 190 -1.72 11.18 20.61
CA GLN A 190 -3.12 11.56 20.81
C GLN A 190 -3.71 12.32 19.61
N ASN A 191 -2.97 13.28 19.06
CA ASN A 191 -3.41 14.07 17.91
C ASN A 191 -3.65 13.24 16.63
N LYS A 192 -2.99 12.10 16.48
CA LYS A 192 -3.24 11.16 15.39
C LYS A 192 -4.41 10.24 15.71
N LEU A 193 -4.50 9.75 16.95
CA LEU A 193 -5.61 8.93 17.45
C LEU A 193 -6.95 9.66 17.33
N ASP A 194 -6.97 10.98 17.47
CA ASP A 194 -8.19 11.78 17.35
C ASP A 194 -8.89 11.61 15.98
N ASN A 195 -8.14 11.29 14.93
CA ASN A 195 -8.71 11.03 13.61
C ASN A 195 -9.51 9.71 13.53
N PHE A 196 -9.24 8.76 14.43
CA PHE A 196 -9.91 7.46 14.46
C PHE A 196 -11.24 7.47 15.25
N LYS A 197 -11.47 8.48 16.08
CA LYS A 197 -12.62 8.55 17.03
C LYS A 197 -13.98 8.46 16.36
N SER A 198 -14.10 8.79 15.08
CA SER A 198 -15.35 8.72 14.35
C SER A 198 -15.81 7.30 14.02
N PHE A 199 -14.90 6.31 14.09
CA PHE A 199 -15.19 4.93 13.68
C PHE A 199 -14.55 3.85 14.58
N ALA A 200 -13.78 4.21 15.61
CA ALA A 200 -13.13 3.27 16.50
C ALA A 200 -12.96 3.81 17.94
N ASN A 201 -12.84 2.91 18.90
CA ASN A 201 -12.33 3.26 20.22
C ASN A 201 -10.83 3.56 20.11
N VAL A 202 -10.33 4.55 20.83
CA VAL A 202 -8.91 4.93 20.79
C VAL A 202 -8.31 4.90 22.19
N ILE A 203 -7.13 4.30 22.31
CA ILE A 203 -6.42 4.13 23.57
C ILE A 203 -4.91 4.35 23.39
N MET A 204 -4.23 4.68 24.46
CA MET A 204 -2.76 4.81 24.47
C MET A 204 -2.08 3.69 25.25
N ASP A 205 -2.83 2.96 26.06
CA ASP A 205 -2.37 1.80 26.82
C ASP A 205 -3.54 0.91 27.19
N THR A 206 -3.28 -0.40 27.38
CA THR A 206 -4.29 -1.37 27.84
C THR A 206 -3.62 -2.66 28.31
N ASP A 207 -4.30 -3.35 29.23
CA ASP A 207 -4.02 -4.75 29.59
C ASP A 207 -5.13 -5.70 29.10
N GLU A 208 -6.13 -5.20 28.39
CA GLU A 208 -7.18 -6.04 27.79
C GLU A 208 -6.60 -6.86 26.63
N THR A 209 -7.19 -8.04 26.42
CA THR A 209 -6.82 -8.92 25.31
C THR A 209 -7.90 -8.93 24.24
N PHE A 210 -7.52 -9.27 23.00
CA PHE A 210 -8.37 -9.19 21.81
C PHE A 210 -8.29 -10.46 20.98
N GLU A 211 -9.40 -10.84 20.36
CA GLU A 211 -9.49 -12.00 19.48
C GLU A 211 -8.57 -11.86 18.25
N ILE A 212 -8.52 -10.66 17.65
CA ILE A 212 -7.71 -10.34 16.49
C ILE A 212 -6.87 -9.11 16.79
N VAL A 213 -5.56 -9.23 16.59
CA VAL A 213 -4.62 -8.11 16.77
C VAL A 213 -3.90 -7.83 15.46
N ILE A 214 -3.96 -6.59 14.98
CA ILE A 214 -3.34 -6.17 13.72
C ILE A 214 -2.15 -5.27 14.04
N ASP A 215 -0.92 -5.69 13.70
CA ASP A 215 0.26 -4.83 13.81
C ASP A 215 0.52 -4.07 12.52
N ALA A 216 0.36 -2.74 12.58
CA ALA A 216 0.64 -1.79 11.51
C ALA A 216 1.61 -0.67 11.96
N THR A 217 2.51 -0.98 12.91
CA THR A 217 3.42 0.00 13.50
C THR A 217 4.69 0.25 12.68
N GLY A 218 5.18 -0.74 11.94
CA GLY A 218 6.50 -0.72 11.30
C GLY A 218 7.67 -0.79 12.30
N SER A 219 7.42 -1.22 13.53
CA SER A 219 8.40 -1.29 14.61
C SER A 219 8.40 -2.67 15.27
N PRO A 220 9.57 -3.24 15.66
CA PRO A 220 9.63 -4.50 16.42
C PRO A 220 8.74 -4.53 17.66
N SER A 221 8.59 -3.41 18.36
CA SER A 221 7.69 -3.29 19.51
C SER A 221 6.22 -3.56 19.19
N GLY A 222 5.81 -3.50 17.92
CA GLY A 222 4.44 -3.78 17.50
C GLY A 222 4.07 -5.24 17.66
N ILE A 223 4.90 -6.16 17.17
CA ILE A 223 4.64 -7.59 17.31
C ILE A 223 4.77 -8.07 18.76
N GLU A 224 5.69 -7.49 19.56
CA GLU A 224 5.79 -7.77 20.99
C GLU A 224 4.50 -7.39 21.72
N THR A 225 3.98 -6.19 21.44
CA THR A 225 2.69 -5.73 21.97
C THR A 225 1.55 -6.62 21.49
N ALA A 226 1.55 -7.04 20.22
CA ALA A 226 0.53 -7.92 19.68
C ALA A 226 0.50 -9.29 20.38
N LEU A 227 1.65 -9.88 20.64
CA LEU A 227 1.77 -11.14 21.39
C LEU A 227 1.23 -11.02 22.83
N LYS A 228 1.49 -9.88 23.49
CA LYS A 228 0.97 -9.61 24.83
C LYS A 228 -0.56 -9.48 24.86
N LEU A 229 -1.15 -8.82 23.85
CA LEU A 229 -2.55 -8.41 23.85
C LEU A 229 -3.49 -9.33 23.04
N VAL A 230 -2.98 -10.34 22.34
CA VAL A 230 -3.82 -11.33 21.69
C VAL A 230 -4.38 -12.34 22.70
N GLU A 231 -5.61 -12.79 22.52
CA GLU A 231 -6.21 -13.85 23.34
C GLU A 231 -5.63 -15.22 23.01
N ASN A 232 -5.80 -16.19 23.91
CA ASN A 232 -5.51 -17.60 23.58
C ASN A 232 -6.39 -18.02 22.39
N ARG A 233 -5.79 -18.74 21.42
CA ARG A 233 -6.38 -19.11 20.14
C ARG A 233 -6.71 -17.91 19.22
N GLY A 234 -6.23 -16.72 19.57
CA GLY A 234 -6.43 -15.51 18.76
C GLY A 234 -5.52 -15.44 17.53
N THR A 235 -5.77 -14.47 16.69
CA THR A 235 -5.03 -14.22 15.45
C THR A 235 -4.25 -12.92 15.53
N ILE A 236 -2.96 -12.97 15.18
CA ILE A 236 -2.13 -11.78 14.93
C ILE A 236 -1.98 -11.61 13.42
N ILE A 237 -2.32 -10.43 12.91
CA ILE A 237 -2.09 -10.06 11.50
C ILE A 237 -0.92 -9.08 11.44
N VAL A 238 0.17 -9.50 10.81
CA VAL A 238 1.37 -8.70 10.65
C VAL A 238 1.29 -7.96 9.33
N LYS A 239 1.15 -6.64 9.40
CA LYS A 239 1.13 -5.73 8.25
C LYS A 239 2.45 -4.99 8.09
N SER A 240 3.21 -4.91 9.17
CA SER A 240 4.53 -4.29 9.23
C SER A 240 5.60 -5.14 8.55
N THR A 241 6.56 -4.49 7.91
CA THR A 241 7.83 -5.08 7.52
C THR A 241 8.93 -4.52 8.41
N TYR A 242 9.83 -5.38 8.85
CA TYR A 242 10.90 -5.01 9.78
C TYR A 242 12.25 -5.16 9.09
N THR A 243 13.19 -4.25 9.38
CA THR A 243 14.58 -4.33 8.94
C THR A 243 15.46 -5.10 9.94
N GLU A 244 14.99 -5.23 11.18
CA GLU A 244 15.68 -5.91 12.28
C GLU A 244 15.09 -7.31 12.49
N ASN A 245 15.91 -8.23 12.99
CA ASN A 245 15.44 -9.52 13.45
C ASN A 245 14.65 -9.36 14.75
N ILE A 246 13.54 -10.07 14.87
CA ILE A 246 12.68 -10.08 16.05
C ILE A 246 12.76 -11.47 16.65
N GLU A 247 13.03 -11.55 17.96
CA GLU A 247 12.97 -12.80 18.70
C GLU A 247 11.53 -13.04 19.18
N ILE A 248 10.99 -14.21 18.90
CA ILE A 248 9.65 -14.64 19.32
C ILE A 248 9.78 -15.98 20.03
N ASP A 249 9.19 -16.08 21.23
CA ASP A 249 9.07 -17.37 21.91
C ASP A 249 8.00 -18.24 21.20
N LEU A 250 8.48 -19.22 20.44
CA LEU A 250 7.60 -20.16 19.76
C LEU A 250 6.81 -21.05 20.73
N SER A 251 7.29 -21.27 21.95
CA SER A 251 6.56 -22.05 22.96
C SER A 251 5.27 -21.33 23.36
N GLU A 252 5.28 -20.01 23.45
CA GLU A 252 4.08 -19.20 23.73
C GLU A 252 3.04 -19.36 22.62
N ILE A 253 3.47 -19.36 21.35
CA ILE A 253 2.59 -19.58 20.21
C ILE A 253 1.93 -20.96 20.28
N VAL A 254 2.70 -21.99 20.59
CA VAL A 254 2.20 -23.37 20.68
C VAL A 254 1.24 -23.53 21.85
N VAL A 255 1.62 -23.07 23.06
CA VAL A 255 0.82 -23.24 24.28
C VAL A 255 -0.52 -22.47 24.21
N ARG A 256 -0.50 -21.30 23.59
CA ARG A 256 -1.70 -20.44 23.42
C ARG A 256 -2.45 -20.74 22.13
N GLU A 257 -2.01 -21.66 21.29
CA GLU A 257 -2.59 -22.00 19.98
C GLU A 257 -2.80 -20.76 19.09
N LEU A 258 -1.82 -19.85 19.05
CA LEU A 258 -1.93 -18.58 18.30
C LEU A 258 -1.78 -18.80 16.79
N SER A 259 -2.51 -17.99 16.02
CA SER A 259 -2.33 -17.85 14.57
C SER A 259 -1.57 -16.57 14.25
N ILE A 260 -0.50 -16.64 13.44
CA ILE A 260 0.21 -15.47 12.92
C ILE A 260 0.11 -15.44 11.40
N LYS A 261 -0.49 -14.39 10.86
CA LYS A 261 -0.75 -14.23 9.41
C LYS A 261 -0.08 -12.98 8.88
N GLY A 262 0.71 -13.11 7.81
CA GLY A 262 1.22 -11.97 7.06
C GLY A 262 0.17 -11.44 6.08
N SER A 263 0.12 -10.12 5.87
CA SER A 263 -0.80 -9.48 4.93
C SER A 263 -0.08 -8.37 4.14
N ARG A 264 -0.19 -8.41 2.81
CA ARG A 264 0.34 -7.37 1.92
C ARG A 264 -0.43 -7.37 0.60
N CYS A 265 -0.40 -6.30 -0.16
CA CYS A 265 -1.03 -6.16 -1.48
C CYS A 265 -2.43 -6.80 -1.53
N GLY A 266 -3.41 -6.08 -1.93
CA GLY A 266 -4.78 -6.56 -1.92
C GLY A 266 -5.53 -6.23 -3.21
N PRO A 267 -6.83 -6.52 -3.27
CA PRO A 267 -7.63 -6.41 -4.47
C PRO A 267 -7.97 -4.94 -4.79
N PHE A 268 -7.67 -4.47 -6.01
CA PHE A 268 -7.90 -3.09 -6.44
C PHE A 268 -9.38 -2.77 -6.70
N LYS A 269 -10.15 -3.72 -7.24
CA LYS A 269 -11.59 -3.50 -7.52
C LYS A 269 -12.40 -3.16 -6.26
N PRO A 270 -12.30 -3.87 -5.14
CA PRO A 270 -12.92 -3.45 -3.89
C PRO A 270 -12.46 -2.07 -3.41
N ALA A 271 -11.16 -1.75 -3.51
CA ALA A 271 -10.63 -0.45 -3.11
C ALA A 271 -11.26 0.70 -3.92
N LEU A 272 -11.30 0.58 -5.24
CA LEU A 272 -11.98 1.55 -6.11
C LEU A 272 -13.46 1.68 -5.77
N ASN A 273 -14.15 0.58 -5.47
CA ASN A 273 -15.56 0.61 -5.08
C ASN A 273 -15.80 1.36 -3.76
N LEU A 274 -14.95 1.16 -2.76
CA LEU A 274 -15.05 1.87 -1.48
C LEU A 274 -14.83 3.37 -1.68
N LEU A 275 -13.80 3.76 -2.44
CA LEU A 275 -13.50 5.16 -2.78
C LEU A 275 -14.66 5.81 -3.54
N LYS A 276 -15.17 5.14 -4.59
CA LYS A 276 -16.26 5.65 -5.43
C LYS A 276 -17.55 5.86 -4.65
N LYS A 277 -17.86 4.97 -3.71
CA LYS A 277 -19.08 5.05 -2.88
C LYS A 277 -18.94 6.00 -1.69
N GLY A 278 -17.71 6.53 -1.44
CA GLY A 278 -17.47 7.37 -0.27
C GLY A 278 -17.59 6.62 1.06
N TYR A 279 -17.37 5.31 1.08
CA TYR A 279 -17.39 4.53 2.32
C TYR A 279 -16.11 4.69 3.15
N VAL A 280 -15.06 5.19 2.51
CA VAL A 280 -13.80 5.57 3.14
C VAL A 280 -13.41 6.97 2.68
N GLU A 281 -12.88 7.77 3.60
CA GLU A 281 -12.48 9.15 3.32
C GLU A 281 -11.06 9.38 3.83
N PHE A 282 -10.27 10.12 3.04
CA PHE A 282 -8.89 10.44 3.37
C PHE A 282 -8.66 11.93 3.20
N PRO A 283 -7.75 12.52 4.00
CA PRO A 283 -7.29 13.89 3.78
C PRO A 283 -6.74 14.09 2.37
N ASP A 284 -6.78 15.33 1.90
CA ASP A 284 -6.24 15.68 0.59
C ASP A 284 -4.76 15.33 0.45
N VAL A 285 -4.36 15.02 -0.78
CA VAL A 285 -2.96 14.77 -1.12
C VAL A 285 -2.24 16.09 -1.33
N GLU A 286 -1.11 16.27 -0.66
CA GLU A 286 -0.19 17.39 -0.93
C GLU A 286 0.68 17.04 -2.14
N PHE A 287 0.55 17.81 -3.23
CA PHE A 287 1.26 17.55 -4.47
C PHE A 287 2.45 18.49 -4.65
N PHE A 288 3.54 17.93 -5.17
CA PHE A 288 4.77 18.62 -5.58
C PHE A 288 5.10 18.30 -7.04
N GLU A 289 5.93 19.12 -7.66
CA GLU A 289 6.57 18.75 -8.92
C GLU A 289 7.71 17.74 -8.67
N LEU A 290 8.07 16.93 -9.66
CA LEU A 290 9.18 15.96 -9.50
C LEU A 290 10.50 16.62 -9.09
N LYS A 291 10.80 17.83 -9.61
CA LYS A 291 12.02 18.56 -9.26
C LYS A 291 12.09 18.97 -7.78
N ASP A 292 10.92 19.11 -7.11
CA ASP A 292 10.83 19.45 -5.69
C ASP A 292 10.79 18.21 -4.77
N TYR A 293 11.33 17.09 -5.22
CA TYR A 293 11.28 15.81 -4.51
C TYR A 293 11.83 15.88 -3.07
N GLU A 294 12.85 16.65 -2.80
CA GLU A 294 13.40 16.79 -1.44
C GLU A 294 12.37 17.38 -0.47
N LYS A 295 11.60 18.38 -0.91
CA LYS A 295 10.48 18.95 -0.13
C LYS A 295 9.37 17.93 0.05
N ALA A 296 9.01 17.21 -1.03
CA ALA A 296 7.99 16.16 -1.00
C ALA A 296 8.34 15.05 0.00
N PHE A 297 9.59 14.55 -0.04
CA PHE A 297 10.04 13.53 0.90
C PHE A 297 10.19 14.05 2.34
N SER A 298 10.33 15.35 2.56
CA SER A 298 10.41 15.98 3.89
C SER A 298 9.03 16.34 4.48
N SER A 299 7.98 16.38 3.66
CA SER A 299 6.63 16.74 4.10
C SER A 299 6.07 15.75 5.12
N LYS A 300 5.29 16.27 6.09
CA LYS A 300 4.60 15.53 7.16
C LYS A 300 3.10 15.35 6.88
N SER A 301 2.62 15.78 5.71
CA SER A 301 1.22 15.63 5.31
C SER A 301 0.78 14.17 5.30
N PHE A 302 -0.52 13.94 5.50
CA PHE A 302 -1.10 12.60 5.54
C PHE A 302 -0.75 11.78 4.29
N LYS A 303 -0.89 12.37 3.10
CA LYS A 303 -0.45 11.80 1.85
C LYS A 303 0.30 12.85 1.04
N VAL A 304 1.42 12.44 0.47
CA VAL A 304 2.25 13.28 -0.39
C VAL A 304 2.36 12.59 -1.75
N GLY A 305 2.35 13.37 -2.80
CA GLY A 305 2.49 12.85 -4.15
C GLY A 305 3.14 13.86 -5.11
N PHE A 306 3.36 13.38 -6.31
CA PHE A 306 3.83 14.20 -7.42
C PHE A 306 2.71 14.43 -8.43
N LYS A 307 2.57 15.66 -8.91
CA LYS A 307 1.81 16.02 -10.09
C LYS A 307 2.80 16.11 -11.26
N LEU A 308 2.59 15.31 -12.29
CA LEU A 308 3.60 15.11 -13.35
C LEU A 308 3.47 16.11 -14.51
N TRP A 309 2.36 16.86 -14.56
CA TRP A 309 2.06 17.81 -15.63
C TRP A 309 1.54 19.12 -15.05
N GLU A 310 1.94 20.21 -15.66
CA GLU A 310 1.36 21.54 -15.38
C GLU A 310 -0.09 21.59 -15.93
N ASP A 311 -0.94 22.39 -15.28
CA ASP A 311 -2.33 22.63 -15.72
C ASP A 311 -2.37 23.37 -17.02
#